data_dc66bb245d3fe0474129afdef7629f7d
#
_entry.id   dc66bb245d3fe0474129afdef7629f7d
#
_cell.length_a   1.000
_cell.length_b   1.000
_cell.length_c   1.000
_cell.angle_alpha   90.00
_cell.angle_beta   90.00
_cell.angle_gamma   90.00
#
_symmetry.space_group_name_H-M   'P 1'
#
loop_
_entity.id
_entity.type
_entity.pdbx_description
1 polymer ?
#
loop_
_entity_poly.entity_id
_entity_poly.type
_entity_poly.pdbx_seq_one_letter_code
_entity_poly.pdbx_strand_id
1 'polypeptide(L)'
;MQDFVHLHVHTQYSLLDGQASVSRLVDKAMKDGMKGIAVTDHGNMFGIKEFTNYVNKKNSGPKGEIKDLKKRIAGIESGEIECEDKEAEIAACRAKITEAENKLFKPVIGCEMYVARRTMDKKEGKPDQSGYHLIVLAKNEKGYHNLIKLVSRAWTMGYYMRPRTDRNELEKYHEGLIVCSACIGGEVPKKIINDQLEEAEEAIRWYKNLFGDDYYLELQRHKATVSRANHEAYPLQQKANAKLLEYARKYNIKVICSNDVHFVDEENAEAHDRLICLSTGKDLDDPSRMLYTKQEWMKTKAEMNELFADVPEALSNTLEILDKVEYYSIDHAPIMPTFAIPEDFGTEEEYRRKYTEKDLFDEFTQDENGNVVLDEEAAKAKIKRLGGYEKLYRIKLEADYLAKLAFDGAKRLYGDPLSDEVKERLVVEL
;
A
#
# COMPACT_ATOMS: atom_id res chain seq x y z
N MET A 1 21.91 22.86 -0.78
CA MET A 1 21.01 21.94 -0.07
C MET A 1 20.61 20.85 -1.05
N GLN A 2 20.80 19.55 -0.68
CA GLN A 2 20.36 18.42 -1.47
C GLN A 2 18.85 18.27 -1.34
N ASP A 3 18.19 17.84 -2.40
CA ASP A 3 16.80 17.42 -2.33
C ASP A 3 16.71 16.07 -1.57
N PHE A 4 15.59 15.84 -0.90
CA PHE A 4 15.42 14.71 0.00
C PHE A 4 13.95 14.32 0.11
N VAL A 5 13.67 13.03 0.32
CA VAL A 5 12.34 12.52 0.70
C VAL A 5 12.47 11.46 1.80
N HIS A 6 11.48 11.39 2.70
CA HIS A 6 11.42 10.35 3.72
C HIS A 6 10.95 9.02 3.12
N LEU A 7 11.76 7.97 3.31
CA LEU A 7 11.51 6.61 2.80
C LEU A 7 11.29 5.57 3.91
N HIS A 8 11.43 5.97 5.19
CA HIS A 8 11.17 5.14 6.37
C HIS A 8 10.27 5.95 7.30
N VAL A 9 8.97 5.65 7.26
CA VAL A 9 7.92 6.46 7.89
C VAL A 9 6.81 5.57 8.45
N HIS A 10 6.51 5.74 9.72
CA HIS A 10 5.45 5.06 10.43
C HIS A 10 4.26 6.00 10.63
N THR A 11 3.08 5.50 10.26
CA THR A 11 1.82 6.20 10.47
C THR A 11 1.08 5.64 11.69
N GLN A 12 -0.09 6.18 11.98
CA GLN A 12 -1.03 5.64 12.97
C GLN A 12 -1.38 4.15 12.75
N TYR A 13 -1.04 3.59 11.59
CA TYR A 13 -1.23 2.18 11.26
C TYR A 13 -0.06 1.28 11.68
N SER A 14 1.06 1.85 12.13
CA SER A 14 2.02 1.17 13.02
C SER A 14 1.41 1.16 14.43
N LEU A 15 0.46 0.23 14.65
CA LEU A 15 -0.47 0.24 15.78
C LEU A 15 0.26 0.28 17.12
N LEU A 16 -0.11 1.25 17.97
CA LEU A 16 0.49 1.52 19.28
C LEU A 16 1.98 1.89 19.24
N ASP A 17 2.47 2.36 18.07
CA ASP A 17 3.82 2.84 17.89
C ASP A 17 3.85 4.16 17.10
N GLY A 18 3.35 4.21 15.87
CA GLY A 18 3.26 5.44 15.10
C GLY A 18 2.14 6.39 15.59
N GLN A 19 2.50 7.66 15.82
CA GLN A 19 1.55 8.72 16.24
C GLN A 19 1.11 9.60 15.07
N ALA A 20 1.83 9.53 13.94
CA ALA A 20 1.63 10.41 12.80
C ALA A 20 0.40 10.00 11.96
N SER A 21 -0.53 10.93 11.70
CA SER A 21 -1.60 10.68 10.74
C SER A 21 -1.10 10.83 9.30
N VAL A 22 -1.63 10.01 8.39
CA VAL A 22 -1.31 10.03 6.96
C VAL A 22 -1.42 11.43 6.36
N SER A 23 -2.53 12.12 6.64
CA SER A 23 -2.77 13.46 6.08
C SER A 23 -1.75 14.50 6.53
N ARG A 24 -1.39 14.51 7.84
CA ARG A 24 -0.40 15.45 8.38
C ARG A 24 1.01 15.21 7.81
N LEU A 25 1.41 13.95 7.63
CA LEU A 25 2.68 13.59 7.00
C LEU A 25 2.77 14.11 5.56
N VAL A 26 1.74 13.84 4.75
CA VAL A 26 1.69 14.29 3.35
C VAL A 26 1.69 15.81 3.27
N ASP A 27 0.88 16.50 4.09
CA ASP A 27 0.79 17.95 4.10
C ASP A 27 2.13 18.60 4.50
N LYS A 28 2.82 18.05 5.51
CA LYS A 28 4.13 18.56 5.92
C LYS A 28 5.19 18.32 4.84
N ALA A 29 5.22 17.14 4.22
CA ALA A 29 6.13 16.85 3.11
C ALA A 29 5.94 17.81 1.93
N MET A 30 4.68 18.03 1.53
CA MET A 30 4.36 18.95 0.44
C MET A 30 4.71 20.41 0.80
N LYS A 31 4.44 20.84 2.04
CA LYS A 31 4.77 22.18 2.53
C LYS A 31 6.29 22.44 2.53
N ASP A 32 7.09 21.42 2.86
CA ASP A 32 8.56 21.49 2.82
C ASP A 32 9.13 21.33 1.38
N GLY A 33 8.27 21.17 0.38
CA GLY A 33 8.66 21.02 -1.03
C GLY A 33 9.32 19.69 -1.35
N MET A 34 9.04 18.63 -0.58
CA MET A 34 9.40 17.27 -0.96
C MET A 34 8.56 16.81 -2.14
N LYS A 35 9.14 16.00 -3.03
CA LYS A 35 8.46 15.48 -4.24
C LYS A 35 7.64 14.22 -4.00
N GLY A 36 7.76 13.63 -2.82
CA GLY A 36 7.07 12.41 -2.42
C GLY A 36 7.37 12.05 -0.98
N ILE A 37 6.77 10.97 -0.51
CA ILE A 37 7.01 10.36 0.80
C ILE A 37 6.68 8.87 0.73
N ALA A 38 7.36 8.03 1.52
CA ALA A 38 6.95 6.65 1.72
C ALA A 38 6.04 6.50 2.94
N VAL A 39 5.27 5.41 2.96
CA VAL A 39 4.64 4.84 4.16
C VAL A 39 5.16 3.42 4.29
N THR A 40 5.75 3.12 5.46
CA THR A 40 6.45 1.86 5.74
C THR A 40 6.08 1.33 7.13
N ASP A 41 4.79 1.19 7.40
CA ASP A 41 4.28 0.74 8.70
C ASP A 41 4.80 -0.65 9.10
N HIS A 42 4.90 -0.91 10.39
CA HIS A 42 5.40 -2.16 10.97
C HIS A 42 4.58 -3.37 10.56
N GLY A 43 5.11 -4.19 9.67
CA GLY A 43 4.56 -5.49 9.27
C GLY A 43 3.17 -5.44 8.64
N ASN A 44 2.71 -4.29 8.17
CA ASN A 44 1.39 -4.15 7.57
C ASN A 44 1.32 -3.08 6.46
N MET A 45 0.21 -3.08 5.74
CA MET A 45 -0.12 -2.12 4.68
C MET A 45 -1.52 -1.50 4.88
N PHE A 46 -1.98 -1.41 6.13
CA PHE A 46 -3.37 -1.02 6.44
C PHE A 46 -3.69 0.41 6.01
N GLY A 47 -2.72 1.33 6.10
CA GLY A 47 -2.89 2.74 5.72
C GLY A 47 -2.76 3.06 4.24
N ILE A 48 -2.37 2.10 3.39
CA ILE A 48 -1.98 2.38 2.00
C ILE A 48 -3.13 2.94 1.17
N LYS A 49 -4.36 2.47 1.36
CA LYS A 49 -5.52 2.99 0.63
C LYS A 49 -5.85 4.43 1.04
N GLU A 50 -5.81 4.75 2.33
CA GLU A 50 -5.95 6.13 2.82
C GLU A 50 -4.86 7.03 2.26
N PHE A 51 -3.61 6.57 2.32
CA PHE A 51 -2.45 7.29 1.84
C PHE A 51 -2.55 7.63 0.35
N THR A 52 -2.82 6.64 -0.50
CA THR A 52 -2.93 6.85 -1.95
C THR A 52 -4.12 7.72 -2.32
N ASN A 53 -5.27 7.56 -1.66
CA ASN A 53 -6.43 8.41 -1.85
C ASN A 53 -6.15 9.87 -1.48
N TYR A 54 -5.47 10.09 -0.34
CA TYR A 54 -5.12 11.44 0.10
C TYR A 54 -4.16 12.12 -0.88
N VAL A 55 -3.11 11.43 -1.31
CA VAL A 55 -2.17 11.93 -2.33
C VAL A 55 -2.87 12.19 -3.66
N ASN A 56 -3.76 11.29 -4.10
CA ASN A 56 -4.54 11.48 -5.33
C ASN A 56 -5.43 12.73 -5.25
N LYS A 57 -6.04 12.99 -4.09
CA LYS A 57 -6.81 14.22 -3.85
C LYS A 57 -5.92 15.47 -3.96
N LYS A 58 -4.72 15.46 -3.38
CA LYS A 58 -3.76 16.58 -3.49
C LYS A 58 -3.29 16.80 -4.93
N ASN A 59 -3.11 15.73 -5.68
CA ASN A 59 -2.69 15.76 -7.08
C ASN A 59 -3.83 16.05 -8.08
N SER A 60 -5.07 16.25 -7.64
CA SER A 60 -6.23 16.39 -8.54
C SER A 60 -6.09 17.56 -9.53
N GLY A 61 -5.57 18.69 -9.09
CA GLY A 61 -5.33 19.85 -9.96
C GLY A 61 -4.35 19.55 -11.10
N PRO A 62 -3.09 19.21 -10.82
CA PRO A 62 -2.11 18.84 -11.85
C PRO A 62 -2.57 17.69 -12.75
N LYS A 63 -3.22 16.63 -12.18
CA LYS A 63 -3.78 15.53 -12.99
C LYS A 63 -4.90 15.98 -13.93
N GLY A 64 -5.76 16.91 -13.49
CA GLY A 64 -6.80 17.52 -14.32
C GLY A 64 -6.17 18.30 -15.48
N GLU A 65 -5.20 19.15 -15.20
CA GLU A 65 -4.46 19.93 -16.21
C GLU A 65 -3.79 19.01 -17.26
N ILE A 66 -3.11 17.96 -16.82
CA ILE A 66 -2.50 16.96 -17.73
C ILE A 66 -3.55 16.30 -18.62
N LYS A 67 -4.69 15.90 -18.04
CA LYS A 67 -5.79 15.26 -18.79
C LYS A 67 -6.35 16.18 -19.87
N ASP A 68 -6.59 17.45 -19.53
CA ASP A 68 -7.17 18.43 -20.47
C ASP A 68 -6.18 18.76 -21.58
N LEU A 69 -4.88 18.92 -21.26
CA LEU A 69 -3.82 19.14 -22.26
C LEU A 69 -3.66 17.92 -23.19
N LYS A 70 -3.70 16.68 -22.68
CA LYS A 70 -3.68 15.48 -23.52
C LYS A 70 -4.89 15.39 -24.44
N LYS A 71 -6.09 15.74 -23.94
CA LYS A 71 -7.30 15.82 -24.76
C LYS A 71 -7.18 16.88 -25.86
N ARG A 72 -6.60 18.05 -25.55
CA ARG A 72 -6.34 19.11 -26.52
C ARG A 72 -5.39 18.64 -27.62
N ILE A 73 -4.27 17.97 -27.26
CA ILE A 73 -3.35 17.40 -28.23
C ILE A 73 -4.08 16.40 -29.17
N ALA A 74 -4.84 15.48 -28.61
CA ALA A 74 -5.61 14.52 -29.41
C ALA A 74 -6.62 15.18 -30.36
N GLY A 75 -7.30 16.25 -29.93
CA GLY A 75 -8.21 17.02 -30.78
C GLY A 75 -7.48 17.76 -31.90
N ILE A 76 -6.24 18.26 -31.69
CA ILE A 76 -5.43 18.90 -32.73
C ILE A 76 -4.93 17.82 -33.73
N GLU A 77 -4.49 16.67 -33.24
CA GLU A 77 -4.01 15.55 -34.08
C GLU A 77 -5.13 14.97 -34.95
N SER A 78 -6.35 14.84 -34.42
CA SER A 78 -7.53 14.37 -35.15
C SER A 78 -8.12 15.40 -36.12
N GLY A 79 -7.75 16.68 -35.96
CA GLY A 79 -8.32 17.80 -36.75
C GLY A 79 -9.65 18.33 -36.21
N GLU A 80 -10.11 17.89 -35.05
CA GLU A 80 -11.30 18.45 -34.37
C GLU A 80 -11.03 19.87 -33.81
N ILE A 81 -9.77 20.17 -33.52
CA ILE A 81 -9.35 21.51 -33.06
C ILE A 81 -8.46 22.12 -34.14
N GLU A 82 -8.92 23.20 -34.74
CA GLU A 82 -8.15 23.99 -35.72
C GLU A 82 -7.19 24.94 -35.00
N CYS A 83 -5.94 25.03 -35.47
CA CYS A 83 -4.93 25.96 -35.00
C CYS A 83 -3.99 26.35 -36.16
N GLU A 84 -3.41 27.57 -36.10
CA GLU A 84 -2.54 28.10 -37.17
C GLU A 84 -1.25 27.30 -37.32
N ASP A 85 -0.64 26.90 -36.21
CA ASP A 85 0.58 26.07 -36.18
C ASP A 85 0.36 24.88 -35.24
N LYS A 86 0.05 23.73 -35.82
CA LYS A 86 -0.23 22.48 -35.06
C LYS A 86 0.97 22.00 -34.28
N GLU A 87 2.17 22.07 -34.85
CA GLU A 87 3.39 21.57 -34.22
C GLU A 87 3.78 22.43 -33.02
N ALA A 88 3.73 23.75 -33.17
CA ALA A 88 4.01 24.68 -32.08
C ALA A 88 3.02 24.55 -30.91
N GLU A 89 1.73 24.39 -31.21
CA GLU A 89 0.69 24.23 -30.18
C GLU A 89 0.82 22.92 -29.42
N ILE A 90 1.10 21.81 -30.13
CA ILE A 90 1.36 20.51 -29.50
C ILE A 90 2.62 20.57 -28.63
N ALA A 91 3.69 21.23 -29.09
CA ALA A 91 4.91 21.42 -28.32
C ALA A 91 4.65 22.22 -27.03
N ALA A 92 3.87 23.31 -27.13
CA ALA A 92 3.47 24.10 -25.98
C ALA A 92 2.61 23.30 -24.97
N CYS A 93 1.68 22.50 -25.45
CA CYS A 93 0.90 21.60 -24.59
C CYS A 93 1.80 20.57 -23.89
N ARG A 94 2.77 19.96 -24.58
CA ARG A 94 3.72 19.01 -24.00
C ARG A 94 4.61 19.66 -22.94
N ALA A 95 5.08 20.88 -23.15
CA ALA A 95 5.84 21.63 -22.16
C ALA A 95 5.03 21.85 -20.87
N LYS A 96 3.76 22.26 -20.99
CA LYS A 96 2.85 22.43 -19.85
C LYS A 96 2.55 21.10 -19.13
N ILE A 97 2.42 19.99 -19.88
CA ILE A 97 2.28 18.65 -19.28
C ILE A 97 3.50 18.36 -18.41
N THR A 98 4.72 18.59 -18.91
CA THR A 98 5.94 18.37 -18.13
C THR A 98 5.97 19.24 -16.85
N GLU A 99 5.54 20.51 -16.94
CA GLU A 99 5.43 21.37 -15.77
C GLU A 99 4.42 20.85 -14.75
N ALA A 100 3.27 20.36 -15.21
CA ALA A 100 2.24 19.78 -14.35
C ALA A 100 2.69 18.43 -13.73
N GLU A 101 3.40 17.59 -14.50
CA GLU A 101 4.00 16.34 -14.01
C GLU A 101 5.03 16.63 -12.90
N ASN A 102 5.84 17.66 -13.03
CA ASN A 102 6.80 18.09 -12.00
C ASN A 102 6.16 18.58 -10.70
N LYS A 103 4.86 18.95 -10.73
CA LYS A 103 4.07 19.34 -9.54
C LYS A 103 3.43 18.13 -8.84
N LEU A 104 3.45 16.95 -9.45
CA LEU A 104 2.86 15.76 -8.85
C LEU A 104 3.67 15.30 -7.64
N PHE A 105 2.98 15.10 -6.52
CA PHE A 105 3.55 14.48 -5.34
C PHE A 105 3.46 12.95 -5.46
N LYS A 106 4.57 12.23 -5.27
CA LYS A 106 4.63 10.79 -5.50
C LYS A 106 4.44 10.00 -4.19
N PRO A 107 3.41 9.16 -4.07
CA PRO A 107 3.31 8.21 -2.97
C PRO A 107 4.24 7.03 -3.21
N VAL A 108 5.04 6.66 -2.22
CA VAL A 108 5.85 5.44 -2.23
C VAL A 108 5.21 4.44 -1.26
N ILE A 109 4.74 3.33 -1.80
CA ILE A 109 4.09 2.27 -1.02
C ILE A 109 5.15 1.33 -0.49
N GLY A 110 5.16 1.09 0.82
CA GLY A 110 6.12 0.20 1.45
C GLY A 110 5.59 -0.45 2.73
N CYS A 111 6.48 -1.18 3.36
CA CYS A 111 6.28 -1.81 4.67
C CYS A 111 7.65 -2.03 5.33
N GLU A 112 7.77 -1.73 6.61
CA GLU A 112 8.88 -2.25 7.40
C GLU A 112 8.55 -3.68 7.82
N MET A 113 9.16 -4.64 7.14
CA MET A 113 8.91 -6.06 7.35
C MET A 113 9.80 -6.64 8.45
N TYR A 114 9.31 -7.67 9.10
CA TYR A 114 10.11 -8.51 10.01
C TYR A 114 10.62 -9.74 9.24
N VAL A 115 11.93 -9.85 9.04
CA VAL A 115 12.59 -11.00 8.40
C VAL A 115 13.04 -11.98 9.46
N ALA A 116 12.48 -13.18 9.46
CA ALA A 116 12.80 -14.23 10.43
C ALA A 116 14.32 -14.54 10.44
N ARG A 117 14.88 -14.71 11.62
CA ARG A 117 16.32 -15.03 11.79
C ARG A 117 16.69 -16.41 11.24
N ARG A 118 15.74 -17.31 11.20
CA ARG A 118 15.81 -18.64 10.58
C ARG A 118 14.82 -18.69 9.43
N THR A 119 13.77 -19.47 9.50
CA THR A 119 12.67 -19.51 8.55
C THR A 119 11.35 -19.18 9.27
N MET A 120 10.37 -18.65 8.56
CA MET A 120 9.12 -18.16 9.16
C MET A 120 8.25 -19.26 9.78
N ASP A 121 8.48 -20.52 9.41
CA ASP A 121 7.81 -21.68 9.98
C ASP A 121 8.34 -22.03 11.38
N LYS A 122 9.57 -21.63 11.74
CA LYS A 122 10.14 -21.82 13.07
C LYS A 122 9.49 -20.86 14.08
N LYS A 123 8.91 -21.43 15.14
CA LYS A 123 8.15 -20.70 16.17
C LYS A 123 8.55 -21.15 17.57
N GLU A 124 9.85 -21.13 17.86
CA GLU A 124 10.46 -21.74 19.03
C GLU A 124 11.25 -20.71 19.87
N GLY A 125 10.61 -20.22 20.93
CA GLY A 125 11.26 -19.35 21.91
C GLY A 125 11.65 -17.95 21.40
N LYS A 126 12.46 -17.26 22.19
CA LYS A 126 12.86 -15.86 21.94
C LYS A 126 13.50 -15.55 20.58
N PRO A 127 14.37 -16.42 20.00
CA PRO A 127 14.98 -16.11 18.70
C PRO A 127 13.97 -15.91 17.57
N ASP A 128 12.81 -16.58 17.65
CA ASP A 128 11.79 -16.55 16.59
C ASP A 128 10.64 -15.55 16.87
N GLN A 129 10.57 -14.96 18.08
CA GLN A 129 9.46 -14.05 18.46
C GLN A 129 9.43 -12.77 17.65
N SER A 130 10.55 -12.39 17.02
CA SER A 130 10.66 -11.24 16.15
C SER A 130 11.61 -11.55 14.99
N GLY A 131 11.68 -10.66 14.01
CA GLY A 131 12.61 -10.72 12.90
C GLY A 131 13.57 -9.52 12.91
N TYR A 132 14.43 -9.49 11.91
CA TYR A 132 15.17 -8.29 11.54
C TYR A 132 14.27 -7.35 10.77
N HIS A 133 14.41 -6.06 10.99
CA HIS A 133 13.69 -5.06 10.23
C HIS A 133 14.23 -4.94 8.80
N LEU A 134 13.38 -4.75 7.84
CA LEU A 134 13.72 -4.53 6.45
C LEU A 134 12.72 -3.58 5.82
N ILE A 135 13.19 -2.46 5.29
CA ILE A 135 12.33 -1.57 4.52
C ILE A 135 12.16 -2.16 3.12
N VAL A 136 10.90 -2.37 2.74
CA VAL A 136 10.53 -2.92 1.44
C VAL A 136 9.56 -1.95 0.76
N LEU A 137 9.95 -1.42 -0.39
CA LEU A 137 9.20 -0.44 -1.17
C LEU A 137 8.75 -1.06 -2.49
N ALA A 138 7.51 -0.80 -2.87
CA ALA A 138 6.97 -1.24 -4.16
C ALA A 138 7.40 -0.26 -5.26
N LYS A 139 8.25 -0.72 -6.18
CA LYS A 139 8.77 0.05 -7.30
C LYS A 139 7.71 0.28 -8.39
N ASN A 140 6.84 -0.70 -8.60
CA ASN A 140 5.80 -0.70 -9.61
C ASN A 140 4.62 -1.58 -9.18
N GLU A 141 3.60 -1.72 -10.03
CA GLU A 141 2.41 -2.51 -9.76
C GLU A 141 2.74 -3.99 -9.43
N LYS A 142 3.70 -4.59 -10.14
CA LYS A 142 4.17 -5.95 -9.83
C LYS A 142 4.75 -6.05 -8.43
N GLY A 143 5.60 -5.08 -8.06
CA GLY A 143 6.16 -4.97 -6.71
C GLY A 143 5.08 -4.78 -5.65
N TYR A 144 4.08 -3.96 -5.92
CA TYR A 144 2.93 -3.78 -5.03
C TYR A 144 2.20 -5.10 -4.75
N HIS A 145 1.88 -5.88 -5.79
CA HIS A 145 1.26 -7.18 -5.62
C HIS A 145 2.17 -8.21 -4.93
N ASN A 146 3.48 -8.15 -5.17
CA ASN A 146 4.43 -9.00 -4.46
C ASN A 146 4.55 -8.61 -2.99
N LEU A 147 4.56 -7.32 -2.66
CA LEU A 147 4.57 -6.84 -1.28
C LEU A 147 3.29 -7.27 -0.53
N ILE A 148 2.12 -7.19 -1.16
CA ILE A 148 0.86 -7.71 -0.59
C ILE A 148 1.00 -9.21 -0.24
N LYS A 149 1.58 -10.02 -1.14
CA LYS A 149 1.79 -11.44 -0.89
C LYS A 149 2.74 -11.68 0.28
N LEU A 150 3.87 -10.96 0.32
CA LEU A 150 4.83 -11.05 1.42
C LEU A 150 4.18 -10.72 2.76
N VAL A 151 3.49 -9.57 2.85
CA VAL A 151 2.81 -9.13 4.08
C VAL A 151 1.70 -10.10 4.47
N SER A 152 0.85 -10.52 3.53
CA SER A 152 -0.25 -11.45 3.83
C SER A 152 0.25 -12.81 4.33
N ARG A 153 1.30 -13.35 3.71
CA ARG A 153 1.93 -14.61 4.13
C ARG A 153 2.64 -14.49 5.46
N ALA A 154 3.26 -13.33 5.75
CA ALA A 154 3.83 -13.05 7.05
C ALA A 154 2.77 -13.12 8.17
N TRP A 155 1.56 -12.63 7.91
CA TRP A 155 0.44 -12.70 8.86
C TRP A 155 -0.17 -14.10 8.97
N THR A 156 -0.42 -14.78 7.85
CA THR A 156 -1.15 -16.04 7.83
C THR A 156 -0.28 -17.26 8.13
N MET A 157 1.00 -17.21 7.78
CA MET A 157 1.92 -18.34 7.91
C MET A 157 3.09 -18.05 8.87
N GLY A 158 3.66 -16.84 8.80
CA GLY A 158 4.85 -16.47 9.54
C GLY A 158 4.62 -15.87 10.92
N TYR A 159 3.36 -15.66 11.33
CA TYR A 159 3.04 -15.02 12.60
C TYR A 159 3.54 -15.80 13.80
N TYR A 160 4.43 -15.19 14.59
CA TYR A 160 4.83 -15.61 15.92
C TYR A 160 5.28 -14.37 16.71
N MET A 161 4.37 -13.79 17.50
CA MET A 161 4.45 -12.48 18.15
C MET A 161 4.53 -11.29 17.18
N ARG A 162 5.09 -11.47 16.02
CA ARG A 162 5.17 -10.52 14.90
C ARG A 162 4.89 -11.23 13.57
N PRO A 163 4.36 -10.53 12.55
CA PRO A 163 4.20 -11.09 11.21
C PRO A 163 5.57 -11.15 10.51
N ARG A 164 6.15 -12.34 10.38
CA ARG A 164 7.48 -12.53 9.84
C ARG A 164 7.45 -13.12 8.45
N THR A 165 8.21 -12.53 7.54
CA THR A 165 8.64 -13.16 6.30
C THR A 165 10.01 -13.82 6.51
N ASP A 166 10.56 -14.47 5.47
CA ASP A 166 11.93 -14.98 5.48
C ASP A 166 12.60 -14.84 4.10
N ARG A 167 13.86 -15.27 4.00
CA ARG A 167 14.64 -15.18 2.75
C ARG A 167 13.99 -15.99 1.62
N ASN A 168 13.38 -17.15 1.89
CA ASN A 168 12.71 -17.96 0.88
C ASN A 168 11.52 -17.24 0.24
N GLU A 169 10.73 -16.53 1.04
CA GLU A 169 9.61 -15.74 0.53
C GLU A 169 10.10 -14.49 -0.21
N LEU A 170 11.17 -13.86 0.28
CA LEU A 170 11.80 -12.73 -0.43
C LEU A 170 12.34 -13.16 -1.80
N GLU A 171 13.03 -14.29 -1.90
CA GLU A 171 13.50 -14.85 -3.19
C GLU A 171 12.34 -15.07 -4.17
N LYS A 172 11.21 -15.55 -3.68
CA LYS A 172 10.04 -15.85 -4.50
C LYS A 172 9.29 -14.61 -4.99
N TYR A 173 9.29 -13.53 -4.21
CA TYR A 173 8.47 -12.34 -4.45
C TYR A 173 9.28 -11.04 -4.54
N HIS A 174 10.58 -11.09 -4.87
CA HIS A 174 11.47 -9.92 -4.92
C HIS A 174 11.22 -8.97 -6.08
N GLU A 175 10.66 -9.47 -7.18
CA GLU A 175 10.50 -8.70 -8.40
C GLU A 175 9.67 -7.41 -8.19
N GLY A 176 10.20 -6.28 -8.67
CA GLY A 176 9.55 -4.97 -8.54
C GLY A 176 9.64 -4.35 -7.14
N LEU A 177 10.52 -4.86 -6.28
CA LEU A 177 10.77 -4.31 -4.94
C LEU A 177 12.12 -3.60 -4.87
N ILE A 178 12.15 -2.51 -4.08
CA ILE A 178 13.35 -1.83 -3.63
C ILE A 178 13.48 -2.11 -2.13
N VAL A 179 14.69 -2.38 -1.64
CA VAL A 179 14.93 -2.75 -0.24
C VAL A 179 16.01 -1.88 0.38
N CYS A 180 15.80 -1.47 1.66
CA CYS A 180 16.79 -0.76 2.44
C CYS A 180 17.08 -1.50 3.75
N SER A 181 18.31 -1.40 4.25
CA SER A 181 18.81 -2.19 5.40
C SER A 181 18.14 -1.87 6.74
N ALA A 182 17.21 -0.92 6.76
CA ALA A 182 16.44 -0.45 7.92
C ALA A 182 17.30 0.15 9.05
N CYS A 183 16.70 0.28 10.24
CA CYS A 183 17.30 0.86 11.46
C CYS A 183 18.28 -0.11 12.14
N ILE A 184 18.68 0.21 13.38
CA ILE A 184 19.51 -0.70 14.22
C ILE A 184 18.88 -2.07 14.49
N GLY A 185 17.58 -2.23 14.19
CA GLY A 185 16.86 -3.50 14.21
C GLY A 185 17.02 -4.33 12.92
N GLY A 186 17.58 -3.76 11.85
CA GLY A 186 17.85 -4.46 10.59
C GLY A 186 18.94 -5.53 10.72
N GLU A 187 18.96 -6.51 9.82
CA GLU A 187 19.87 -7.63 9.88
C GLU A 187 21.34 -7.18 9.84
N VAL A 188 21.69 -6.35 8.87
CA VAL A 188 23.07 -5.89 8.69
C VAL A 188 23.51 -4.97 9.83
N PRO A 189 22.78 -3.88 10.19
CA PRO A 189 23.18 -3.05 11.32
C PRO A 189 23.26 -3.82 12.63
N LYS A 190 22.32 -4.74 12.89
CA LYS A 190 22.33 -5.55 14.13
C LYS A 190 23.54 -6.44 14.24
N LYS A 191 23.93 -7.09 13.16
CA LYS A 191 25.14 -7.93 13.13
C LYS A 191 26.41 -7.09 13.34
N ILE A 192 26.51 -5.90 12.73
CA ILE A 192 27.61 -4.96 12.95
C ILE A 192 27.70 -4.54 14.43
N ILE A 193 26.57 -4.16 15.04
CA ILE A 193 26.50 -3.73 16.45
C ILE A 193 26.99 -4.85 17.37
N ASN A 194 26.70 -6.10 17.04
CA ASN A 194 27.10 -7.29 17.82
C ASN A 194 28.46 -7.85 17.42
N ASP A 195 29.27 -7.13 16.63
CA ASP A 195 30.62 -7.54 16.15
C ASP A 195 30.62 -8.83 15.28
N GLN A 196 29.47 -9.19 14.70
CA GLN A 196 29.29 -10.32 13.79
C GLN A 196 29.55 -9.87 12.35
N LEU A 197 30.78 -9.44 12.05
CA LEU A 197 31.10 -8.75 10.79
C LEU A 197 31.06 -9.67 9.58
N GLU A 198 31.44 -10.93 9.70
CA GLU A 198 31.40 -11.91 8.62
C GLU A 198 29.95 -12.20 8.20
N GLU A 199 29.07 -12.39 9.19
CA GLU A 199 27.63 -12.61 8.94
C GLU A 199 26.94 -11.35 8.41
N ALA A 200 27.41 -10.15 8.79
CA ALA A 200 26.92 -8.90 8.21
C ALA A 200 27.27 -8.80 6.72
N GLU A 201 28.52 -9.15 6.36
CA GLU A 201 28.94 -9.18 4.95
C GLU A 201 28.22 -10.27 4.13
N GLU A 202 27.96 -11.43 4.73
CA GLU A 202 27.16 -12.49 4.09
C GLU A 202 25.74 -11.98 3.77
N ALA A 203 25.09 -11.33 4.75
CA ALA A 203 23.77 -10.75 4.54
C ALA A 203 23.78 -9.68 3.43
N ILE A 204 24.78 -8.78 3.43
CA ILE A 204 24.93 -7.77 2.38
C ILE A 204 25.05 -8.42 0.98
N ARG A 205 25.89 -9.45 0.84
CA ARG A 205 26.06 -10.16 -0.43
C ARG A 205 24.76 -10.82 -0.87
N TRP A 206 24.02 -11.43 0.06
CA TRP A 206 22.74 -12.06 -0.23
C TRP A 206 21.71 -11.04 -0.75
N TYR A 207 21.51 -9.91 -0.03
CA TYR A 207 20.60 -8.86 -0.47
C TYR A 207 21.02 -8.23 -1.81
N LYS A 208 22.33 -7.92 -1.96
CA LYS A 208 22.85 -7.36 -3.22
C LYS A 208 22.69 -8.31 -4.39
N ASN A 209 22.88 -9.61 -4.20
CA ASN A 209 22.67 -10.60 -5.25
C ASN A 209 21.21 -10.72 -5.65
N LEU A 210 20.28 -10.61 -4.70
CA LEU A 210 18.85 -10.76 -4.96
C LEU A 210 18.24 -9.49 -5.59
N PHE A 211 18.57 -8.31 -5.05
CA PHE A 211 17.93 -7.04 -5.43
C PHE A 211 18.80 -6.17 -6.35
N GLY A 212 20.06 -6.51 -6.57
CA GLY A 212 20.94 -5.75 -7.44
C GLY A 212 21.07 -4.29 -7.02
N ASP A 213 20.79 -3.38 -7.95
CA ASP A 213 20.84 -1.92 -7.70
C ASP A 213 19.58 -1.36 -7.01
N ASP A 214 18.62 -2.22 -6.68
CA ASP A 214 17.47 -1.89 -5.87
C ASP A 214 17.68 -2.24 -4.37
N TYR A 215 18.93 -2.55 -3.95
CA TYR A 215 19.33 -2.68 -2.56
C TYR A 215 20.15 -1.47 -2.09
N TYR A 216 19.76 -0.87 -0.95
CA TYR A 216 20.39 0.30 -0.35
C TYR A 216 20.75 0.04 1.10
N LEU A 217 21.88 0.62 1.56
CA LEU A 217 22.23 0.67 2.98
C LEU A 217 21.67 1.97 3.59
N GLU A 218 21.03 1.85 4.74
CA GLU A 218 20.30 2.94 5.38
C GLU A 218 21.07 3.47 6.60
N LEU A 219 21.25 4.79 6.65
CA LEU A 219 21.94 5.49 7.74
C LEU A 219 20.92 6.27 8.57
N GLN A 220 21.01 6.17 9.88
CA GLN A 220 20.18 6.91 10.83
C GLN A 220 21.02 7.62 11.88
N ARG A 221 20.54 8.78 12.37
CA ARG A 221 21.25 9.59 13.38
C ARG A 221 20.24 10.20 14.35
N HIS A 222 20.03 9.56 15.50
CA HIS A 222 19.08 9.99 16.53
C HIS A 222 19.82 10.33 17.83
N LYS A 223 20.44 11.51 17.89
CA LYS A 223 21.13 11.99 19.10
C LYS A 223 20.11 12.60 20.05
N ALA A 224 19.76 11.89 21.11
CA ALA A 224 18.86 12.39 22.14
C ALA A 224 19.38 13.69 22.77
N THR A 225 18.47 14.69 22.88
CA THR A 225 18.78 16.04 23.41
C THR A 225 18.18 16.30 24.78
N VAL A 226 17.28 15.42 25.25
CA VAL A 226 16.58 15.55 26.53
C VAL A 226 16.93 14.37 27.44
N SER A 227 16.99 14.61 28.76
CA SER A 227 17.42 13.60 29.74
C SER A 227 16.56 12.34 29.75
N ARG A 228 15.25 12.47 29.55
CA ARG A 228 14.31 11.34 29.52
C ARG A 228 14.10 10.83 28.10
N ALA A 229 15.15 10.26 27.53
CA ALA A 229 15.19 9.69 26.21
C ALA A 229 16.21 8.54 26.13
N ASN A 230 16.19 7.78 25.05
CA ASN A 230 17.17 6.72 24.79
C ASN A 230 18.49 7.33 24.30
N HIS A 231 19.49 7.37 25.15
CA HIS A 231 20.83 7.85 24.82
C HIS A 231 21.77 6.77 24.26
N GLU A 232 21.38 5.50 24.31
CA GLU A 232 22.19 4.38 23.84
C GLU A 232 22.08 4.16 22.33
N ALA A 233 20.96 4.59 21.72
CA ALA A 233 20.71 4.38 20.29
C ALA A 233 21.76 5.07 19.40
N TYR A 234 22.10 6.34 19.69
CA TYR A 234 23.01 7.11 18.84
C TYR A 234 24.44 6.52 18.75
N PRO A 235 25.13 6.14 19.86
CA PRO A 235 26.41 5.42 19.78
C PRO A 235 26.34 4.14 18.94
N LEU A 236 25.26 3.37 19.05
CA LEU A 236 25.06 2.17 18.24
C LEU A 236 24.89 2.51 16.76
N GLN A 237 24.12 3.56 16.44
CA GLN A 237 23.98 4.06 15.08
C GLN A 237 25.32 4.55 14.52
N GLN A 238 26.14 5.26 15.30
CA GLN A 238 27.49 5.68 14.87
C GLN A 238 28.37 4.48 14.53
N LYS A 239 28.38 3.43 15.38
CA LYS A 239 29.12 2.18 15.12
C LYS A 239 28.63 1.51 13.82
N ALA A 240 27.32 1.38 13.65
CA ALA A 240 26.72 0.78 12.46
C ALA A 240 27.02 1.62 11.19
N ASN A 241 26.78 2.93 11.23
CA ASN A 241 26.96 3.83 10.08
C ASN A 241 28.40 3.84 9.56
N ALA A 242 29.40 3.86 10.46
CA ALA A 242 30.80 3.82 10.05
C ALA A 242 31.10 2.56 9.21
N LYS A 243 30.57 1.41 9.62
CA LYS A 243 30.77 0.14 8.93
C LYS A 243 29.90 0.01 7.67
N LEU A 244 28.69 0.52 7.70
CA LEU A 244 27.81 0.58 6.53
C LEU A 244 28.42 1.42 5.40
N LEU A 245 29.05 2.55 5.70
CA LEU A 245 29.79 3.38 4.72
C LEU A 245 31.01 2.66 4.14
N GLU A 246 31.72 1.87 4.95
CA GLU A 246 32.82 1.01 4.47
C GLU A 246 32.28 -0.06 3.49
N TYR A 247 31.21 -0.74 3.89
CA TYR A 247 30.59 -1.80 3.08
C TYR A 247 29.93 -1.25 1.82
N ALA A 248 29.33 -0.07 1.85
CA ALA A 248 28.79 0.63 0.69
C ALA A 248 29.86 0.75 -0.42
N ARG A 249 31.06 1.22 -0.05
CA ARG A 249 32.20 1.32 -0.98
C ARG A 249 32.71 -0.06 -1.43
N LYS A 250 32.86 -1.00 -0.50
CA LYS A 250 33.38 -2.35 -0.78
C LYS A 250 32.52 -3.14 -1.77
N TYR A 251 31.18 -3.02 -1.62
CA TYR A 251 30.22 -3.80 -2.40
C TYR A 251 29.51 -2.99 -3.49
N ASN A 252 29.91 -1.75 -3.70
CA ASN A 252 29.28 -0.82 -4.64
C ASN A 252 27.74 -0.76 -4.43
N ILE A 253 27.35 -0.47 -3.19
CA ILE A 253 25.96 -0.28 -2.78
C ILE A 253 25.76 1.17 -2.39
N LYS A 254 24.69 1.79 -2.88
CA LYS A 254 24.36 3.17 -2.53
C LYS A 254 23.82 3.25 -1.10
N VAL A 255 24.11 4.36 -0.44
CA VAL A 255 23.58 4.67 0.88
C VAL A 255 22.41 5.64 0.77
N ILE A 256 21.43 5.50 1.64
CA ILE A 256 20.39 6.50 1.90
C ILE A 256 20.42 6.92 3.35
N CYS A 257 19.83 8.06 3.67
CA CYS A 257 19.54 8.42 5.05
C CYS A 257 18.03 8.43 5.31
N SER A 258 17.65 8.13 6.54
CA SER A 258 16.28 8.23 7.02
C SER A 258 16.21 8.73 8.45
N ASN A 259 15.00 9.09 8.89
CA ASN A 259 14.77 9.52 10.26
C ASN A 259 13.79 8.62 11.02
N ASP A 260 13.42 7.47 10.45
CA ASP A 260 12.55 6.49 11.14
C ASP A 260 11.34 7.19 11.79
N VAL A 261 10.58 7.92 10.95
CA VAL A 261 9.57 8.87 11.40
C VAL A 261 8.41 8.15 12.11
N HIS A 262 8.14 8.52 13.36
CA HIS A 262 7.03 7.98 14.14
C HIS A 262 5.99 9.05 14.53
N PHE A 263 6.35 10.32 14.47
CA PHE A 263 5.45 11.45 14.73
C PHE A 263 5.79 12.65 13.82
N VAL A 264 4.84 13.58 13.70
CA VAL A 264 4.94 14.64 12.68
C VAL A 264 5.87 15.77 13.10
N ASP A 265 5.68 16.34 14.29
CA ASP A 265 6.40 17.51 14.78
C ASP A 265 7.15 17.17 16.08
N GLU A 266 8.27 17.84 16.35
CA GLU A 266 9.10 17.61 17.53
C GLU A 266 8.30 17.64 18.84
N GLU A 267 7.34 18.56 18.95
CA GLU A 267 6.44 18.69 20.10
C GLU A 267 5.53 17.47 20.34
N ASN A 268 5.35 16.60 19.34
CA ASN A 268 4.56 15.37 19.48
C ASN A 268 5.33 14.24 20.19
N ALA A 269 6.62 14.42 20.50
CA ALA A 269 7.45 13.43 21.18
C ALA A 269 6.87 12.96 22.52
N GLU A 270 6.23 13.86 23.31
CA GLU A 270 5.60 13.50 24.57
C GLU A 270 4.31 12.68 24.37
N ALA A 271 3.54 12.96 23.31
CA ALA A 271 2.35 12.17 22.99
C ALA A 271 2.76 10.76 22.51
N HIS A 272 3.82 10.67 21.71
CA HIS A 272 4.41 9.42 21.27
C HIS A 272 4.94 8.59 22.45
N ASP A 273 5.64 9.22 23.41
CA ASP A 273 6.16 8.56 24.62
C ASP A 273 5.03 7.91 25.45
N ARG A 274 3.86 8.57 25.55
CA ARG A 274 2.65 7.99 26.19
C ARG A 274 2.06 6.83 25.41
N LEU A 275 2.08 6.90 24.08
CA LEU A 275 1.63 5.81 23.22
C LEU A 275 2.50 4.55 23.44
N ILE A 276 3.82 4.71 23.58
CA ILE A 276 4.76 3.62 23.87
C ILE A 276 4.49 3.03 25.28
N CYS A 277 4.14 3.83 26.26
CA CYS A 277 3.71 3.32 27.56
C CYS A 277 2.46 2.44 27.44
N LEU A 278 1.45 2.88 26.69
CA LEU A 278 0.24 2.10 26.42
C LEU A 278 0.59 0.78 25.71
N SER A 279 1.43 0.84 24.67
CA SER A 279 1.88 -0.32 23.90
C SER A 279 2.58 -1.38 24.75
N THR A 280 3.39 -0.94 25.72
CA THR A 280 4.24 -1.83 26.54
C THR A 280 3.60 -2.18 27.89
N GLY A 281 2.46 -1.60 28.25
CA GLY A 281 1.82 -1.78 29.53
C GLY A 281 2.65 -1.23 30.71
N LYS A 282 3.38 -0.12 30.48
CA LYS A 282 4.26 0.49 31.46
C LYS A 282 3.80 1.90 31.82
N ASP A 283 4.01 2.30 33.06
CA ASP A 283 3.76 3.67 33.52
C ASP A 283 4.89 4.62 33.09
N LEU A 284 4.57 5.92 33.01
CA LEU A 284 5.52 6.96 32.58
C LEU A 284 6.77 7.05 33.48
N ASP A 285 6.66 6.74 34.76
CA ASP A 285 7.73 6.80 35.75
C ASP A 285 8.44 5.45 35.96
N ASP A 286 8.00 4.36 35.29
CA ASP A 286 8.73 3.08 35.34
C ASP A 286 10.13 3.24 34.71
N PRO A 287 11.21 3.01 35.47
CA PRO A 287 12.58 3.17 34.97
C PRO A 287 12.97 2.09 33.95
N SER A 288 12.24 0.98 33.87
CA SER A 288 12.49 -0.13 32.94
C SER A 288 11.72 -0.03 31.64
N ARG A 289 10.94 1.03 31.44
CA ARG A 289 10.13 1.20 30.24
C ARG A 289 10.98 1.49 29.00
N MET A 290 10.47 1.12 27.85
CA MET A 290 11.05 1.47 26.57
C MET A 290 11.04 2.98 26.37
N LEU A 291 12.16 3.54 25.91
CA LEU A 291 12.31 4.93 25.53
C LEU A 291 12.79 5.03 24.09
N TYR A 292 12.20 5.93 23.34
CA TYR A 292 12.72 6.42 22.06
C TYR A 292 13.71 7.57 22.29
N THR A 293 14.43 7.96 21.24
CA THR A 293 15.39 9.08 21.34
C THR A 293 14.71 10.43 21.38
N LYS A 294 13.40 10.49 21.03
CA LYS A 294 12.61 11.68 20.80
C LYS A 294 13.12 12.51 19.62
N GLN A 295 13.83 11.88 18.69
CA GLN A 295 14.33 12.49 17.45
C GLN A 295 13.57 12.00 16.21
N GLU A 296 12.59 11.13 16.39
CA GLU A 296 11.87 10.41 15.32
C GLU A 296 10.71 11.23 14.70
N TRP A 297 10.78 12.59 14.78
CA TRP A 297 9.82 13.43 14.07
C TRP A 297 10.15 13.54 12.58
N MET A 298 9.16 13.93 11.80
CA MET A 298 9.34 14.21 10.39
C MET A 298 10.16 15.50 10.20
N LYS A 299 11.48 15.36 10.08
CA LYS A 299 12.42 16.46 9.85
C LYS A 299 12.23 17.07 8.46
N THR A 300 12.46 18.38 8.38
CA THR A 300 12.51 19.12 7.11
C THR A 300 13.73 18.74 6.28
N LYS A 301 13.71 19.06 4.98
CA LYS A 301 14.88 18.90 4.12
C LYS A 301 16.11 19.64 4.67
N ALA A 302 15.92 20.82 5.26
CA ALA A 302 17.00 21.59 5.87
C ALA A 302 17.62 20.88 7.06
N GLU A 303 16.81 20.38 7.99
CA GLU A 303 17.28 19.59 9.16
C GLU A 303 18.01 18.31 8.74
N MET A 304 17.50 17.59 7.73
CA MET A 304 18.14 16.39 7.21
C MET A 304 19.47 16.72 6.51
N ASN A 305 19.55 17.82 5.78
CA ASN A 305 20.81 18.28 5.16
C ASN A 305 21.87 18.69 6.21
N GLU A 306 21.47 19.30 7.32
CA GLU A 306 22.37 19.58 8.43
C GLU A 306 22.86 18.27 9.09
N LEU A 307 21.93 17.36 9.34
CA LEU A 307 22.22 16.08 10.03
C LEU A 307 23.17 15.16 9.24
N PHE A 308 23.09 15.20 7.89
CA PHE A 308 23.89 14.36 6.99
C PHE A 308 24.80 15.17 6.06
N ALA A 309 25.27 16.34 6.51
CA ALA A 309 26.13 17.25 5.71
C ALA A 309 27.44 16.59 5.26
N ASP A 310 27.94 15.62 6.01
CA ASP A 310 29.16 14.84 5.71
C ASP A 310 28.94 13.67 4.73
N VAL A 311 27.68 13.32 4.41
CA VAL A 311 27.31 12.24 3.48
C VAL A 311 26.17 12.72 2.57
N PRO A 312 26.37 13.76 1.75
CA PRO A 312 25.29 14.38 0.98
C PRO A 312 24.66 13.44 -0.06
N GLU A 313 25.39 12.43 -0.52
CA GLU A 313 24.85 11.40 -1.41
C GLU A 313 23.75 10.55 -0.75
N ALA A 314 23.76 10.41 0.58
CA ALA A 314 22.70 9.68 1.27
C ALA A 314 21.35 10.40 1.21
N LEU A 315 21.35 11.73 1.06
CA LEU A 315 20.16 12.54 0.83
C LEU A 315 19.69 12.40 -0.63
N SER A 316 20.57 12.68 -1.59
CA SER A 316 20.22 12.65 -3.02
C SER A 316 19.78 11.25 -3.51
N ASN A 317 20.33 10.18 -2.95
CA ASN A 317 19.93 8.81 -3.29
C ASN A 317 18.49 8.49 -2.87
N THR A 318 17.87 9.26 -1.95
CA THR A 318 16.44 9.10 -1.66
C THR A 318 15.57 9.53 -2.84
N LEU A 319 16.03 10.53 -3.61
CA LEU A 319 15.38 10.95 -4.85
C LEU A 319 15.56 9.91 -5.95
N GLU A 320 16.74 9.25 -6.03
CA GLU A 320 16.94 8.16 -6.99
C GLU A 320 15.92 7.03 -6.76
N ILE A 321 15.67 6.67 -5.50
CA ILE A 321 14.62 5.70 -5.17
C ILE A 321 13.25 6.22 -5.61
N LEU A 322 12.93 7.47 -5.31
CA LEU A 322 11.66 8.09 -5.71
C LEU A 322 11.50 8.08 -7.24
N ASP A 323 12.57 8.34 -7.99
CA ASP A 323 12.55 8.34 -9.46
C ASP A 323 12.37 6.94 -10.04
N LYS A 324 12.94 5.90 -9.39
CA LYS A 324 12.73 4.49 -9.75
C LYS A 324 11.29 4.01 -9.52
N VAL A 325 10.55 4.63 -8.60
CA VAL A 325 9.16 4.26 -8.34
C VAL A 325 8.27 4.78 -9.47
N GLU A 326 7.58 3.87 -10.14
CA GLU A 326 6.64 4.19 -11.21
C GLU A 326 5.33 4.77 -10.68
N TYR A 327 4.61 5.51 -11.53
CA TYR A 327 3.23 5.87 -11.23
C TYR A 327 2.31 4.72 -11.61
N TYR A 328 1.65 4.12 -10.64
CA TYR A 328 0.61 3.11 -10.85
C TYR A 328 -0.61 3.41 -9.98
N SER A 329 -1.75 2.83 -10.32
CA SER A 329 -2.97 2.92 -9.53
C SER A 329 -3.20 1.61 -8.80
N ILE A 330 -3.57 1.71 -7.52
CA ILE A 330 -4.09 0.56 -6.77
C ILE A 330 -5.61 0.43 -6.91
N ASP A 331 -6.24 1.36 -7.64
CA ASP A 331 -7.66 1.37 -7.92
C ASP A 331 -7.94 0.64 -9.23
N HIS A 332 -8.93 -0.21 -9.19
CA HIS A 332 -9.48 -0.90 -10.36
C HIS A 332 -11.01 -0.87 -10.32
N ALA A 333 -11.64 -1.23 -11.43
CA ALA A 333 -13.09 -1.37 -11.49
C ALA A 333 -13.59 -2.38 -10.43
N PRO A 334 -14.76 -2.16 -9.85
CA PRO A 334 -15.35 -3.13 -8.93
C PRO A 334 -15.38 -4.52 -9.53
N ILE A 335 -14.88 -5.50 -8.79
CA ILE A 335 -14.93 -6.90 -9.18
C ILE A 335 -16.22 -7.48 -8.64
N MET A 336 -17.11 -7.86 -9.55
CA MET A 336 -18.33 -8.61 -9.18
C MET A 336 -17.94 -10.07 -9.01
N PRO A 337 -18.02 -10.63 -7.80
CA PRO A 337 -17.73 -12.04 -7.58
C PRO A 337 -18.71 -12.91 -8.35
N THR A 338 -18.20 -13.97 -8.98
CA THR A 338 -19.04 -14.98 -9.63
C THR A 338 -19.28 -16.10 -8.65
N PHE A 339 -20.54 -16.38 -8.35
CA PHE A 339 -20.93 -17.56 -7.58
C PHE A 339 -21.06 -18.76 -8.51
N ALA A 340 -20.45 -19.88 -8.15
CA ALA A 340 -20.61 -21.13 -8.87
C ALA A 340 -21.96 -21.77 -8.48
N ILE A 341 -22.92 -21.73 -9.38
CA ILE A 341 -24.19 -22.41 -9.19
C ILE A 341 -23.96 -23.91 -9.39
N PRO A 342 -24.43 -24.77 -8.47
CA PRO A 342 -24.31 -26.23 -8.62
C PRO A 342 -25.02 -26.72 -9.89
N GLU A 343 -24.36 -27.62 -10.64
CA GLU A 343 -24.89 -28.13 -11.92
C GLU A 343 -26.22 -28.89 -11.74
N ASP A 344 -26.44 -29.49 -10.57
CA ASP A 344 -27.72 -30.19 -10.24
C ASP A 344 -28.91 -29.24 -10.06
N PHE A 345 -28.68 -27.94 -9.90
CA PHE A 345 -29.74 -26.94 -9.93
C PHE A 345 -30.12 -26.58 -11.37
N GLY A 346 -29.17 -26.50 -12.26
CA GLY A 346 -29.35 -26.18 -13.67
C GLY A 346 -28.15 -25.47 -14.27
N THR A 347 -28.11 -25.46 -15.58
CA THR A 347 -27.07 -24.82 -16.38
C THR A 347 -27.63 -23.71 -17.27
N GLU A 348 -26.78 -22.80 -17.71
CA GLU A 348 -27.18 -21.74 -18.65
C GLU A 348 -27.73 -22.34 -19.96
N GLU A 349 -27.19 -23.47 -20.45
CA GLU A 349 -27.69 -24.15 -21.65
C GLU A 349 -29.10 -24.70 -21.48
N GLU A 350 -29.41 -25.24 -20.29
CA GLU A 350 -30.77 -25.71 -19.97
C GLU A 350 -31.74 -24.53 -19.91
N TYR A 351 -31.33 -23.40 -19.35
CA TYR A 351 -32.16 -22.19 -19.32
C TYR A 351 -32.42 -21.62 -20.71
N ARG A 352 -31.46 -21.66 -21.64
CA ARG A 352 -31.61 -21.30 -23.05
C ARG A 352 -32.59 -22.20 -23.79
N ARG A 353 -32.75 -23.46 -23.40
CA ARG A 353 -33.71 -24.39 -23.97
C ARG A 353 -35.11 -24.22 -23.36
N LYS A 354 -35.18 -23.81 -22.09
CA LYS A 354 -36.42 -23.71 -21.32
C LYS A 354 -37.14 -22.40 -21.53
N TYR A 355 -36.42 -21.29 -21.66
CA TYR A 355 -36.98 -19.94 -21.78
C TYR A 355 -36.68 -19.34 -23.14
N THR A 356 -37.70 -18.64 -23.72
CA THR A 356 -37.52 -17.83 -24.93
C THR A 356 -37.10 -16.42 -24.53
N GLU A 357 -36.55 -15.64 -25.49
CA GLU A 357 -36.25 -14.21 -25.26
C GLU A 357 -37.53 -13.42 -24.87
N LYS A 358 -38.68 -13.85 -25.35
CA LYS A 358 -39.96 -13.25 -24.97
C LYS A 358 -40.29 -13.52 -23.50
N ASP A 359 -40.11 -14.76 -23.02
CA ASP A 359 -40.36 -15.09 -21.63
C ASP A 359 -39.47 -14.25 -20.70
N LEU A 360 -38.19 -14.10 -21.04
CA LEU A 360 -37.26 -13.25 -20.29
C LEU A 360 -37.65 -11.77 -20.36
N PHE A 361 -38.13 -11.29 -21.50
CA PHE A 361 -38.59 -9.92 -21.66
C PHE A 361 -39.83 -9.66 -20.81
N ASP A 362 -40.80 -10.55 -20.85
CA ASP A 362 -42.06 -10.44 -20.10
C ASP A 362 -41.79 -10.46 -18.59
N GLU A 363 -40.95 -11.37 -18.10
CA GLU A 363 -40.55 -11.42 -16.69
C GLU A 363 -39.78 -10.16 -16.24
N PHE A 364 -39.00 -9.56 -17.13
CA PHE A 364 -38.24 -8.36 -16.85
C PHE A 364 -39.07 -7.07 -16.86
N THR A 365 -40.23 -7.07 -17.50
CA THR A 365 -41.08 -5.90 -17.75
C THR A 365 -42.41 -5.92 -17.04
N GLN A 366 -42.81 -7.06 -16.46
CA GLN A 366 -44.14 -7.26 -15.83
C GLN A 366 -43.95 -7.64 -14.34
N ASP A 367 -44.98 -7.29 -13.55
CA ASP A 367 -45.09 -7.77 -12.16
C ASP A 367 -45.75 -9.18 -12.13
N GLU A 368 -45.91 -9.74 -10.93
CA GLU A 368 -46.54 -11.05 -10.69
C GLU A 368 -47.99 -11.15 -11.25
N ASN A 369 -48.65 -10.03 -11.46
CA ASN A 369 -50.00 -9.98 -11.98
C ASN A 369 -50.05 -9.72 -13.50
N GLY A 370 -48.88 -9.63 -14.16
CA GLY A 370 -48.76 -9.36 -15.57
C GLY A 370 -48.92 -7.87 -15.94
N ASN A 371 -48.90 -6.97 -14.95
CA ASN A 371 -48.96 -5.54 -15.24
C ASN A 371 -47.57 -5.04 -15.68
N VAL A 372 -47.53 -4.25 -16.75
CA VAL A 372 -46.30 -3.69 -17.27
C VAL A 372 -45.78 -2.64 -16.29
N VAL A 373 -44.59 -2.92 -15.67
CA VAL A 373 -43.87 -2.04 -14.73
C VAL A 373 -42.73 -1.28 -15.40
N LEU A 374 -42.32 -1.70 -16.59
CA LEU A 374 -41.27 -1.05 -17.37
C LEU A 374 -41.73 -0.97 -18.86
N ASP A 375 -41.68 0.22 -19.43
CA ASP A 375 -42.03 0.38 -20.84
C ASP A 375 -41.02 -0.30 -21.79
N GLU A 376 -41.48 -0.62 -23.00
CA GLU A 376 -40.72 -1.42 -23.96
C GLU A 376 -39.39 -0.79 -24.35
N GLU A 377 -39.33 0.54 -24.54
CA GLU A 377 -38.13 1.24 -24.95
C GLU A 377 -37.08 1.27 -23.80
N ALA A 378 -37.52 1.57 -22.58
CA ALA A 378 -36.68 1.54 -21.39
C ALA A 378 -36.17 0.12 -21.11
N ALA A 379 -37.03 -0.90 -21.32
CA ALA A 379 -36.65 -2.30 -21.17
C ALA A 379 -35.55 -2.71 -22.16
N LYS A 380 -35.71 -2.40 -23.45
CA LYS A 380 -34.72 -2.68 -24.49
C LYS A 380 -33.37 -2.00 -24.19
N ALA A 381 -33.41 -0.72 -23.77
CA ALA A 381 -32.23 0.02 -23.40
C ALA A 381 -31.52 -0.61 -22.19
N LYS A 382 -32.25 -1.06 -21.17
CA LYS A 382 -31.71 -1.72 -19.97
C LYS A 382 -31.12 -3.09 -20.30
N ILE A 383 -31.81 -3.90 -21.10
CA ILE A 383 -31.32 -5.20 -21.58
C ILE A 383 -30.03 -5.04 -22.34
N LYS A 384 -29.95 -4.07 -23.27
CA LYS A 384 -28.70 -3.75 -23.99
C LYS A 384 -27.57 -3.36 -23.07
N ARG A 385 -27.84 -2.55 -22.03
CA ARG A 385 -26.86 -2.15 -21.03
C ARG A 385 -26.39 -3.32 -20.18
N LEU A 386 -27.22 -4.30 -19.90
CA LEU A 386 -26.88 -5.53 -19.17
C LEU A 386 -26.08 -6.51 -20.03
N GLY A 387 -25.95 -6.29 -21.34
CA GLY A 387 -25.18 -7.13 -22.25
C GLY A 387 -26.02 -8.01 -23.17
N GLY A 388 -27.31 -7.68 -23.33
CA GLY A 388 -28.22 -8.38 -24.21
C GLY A 388 -28.82 -9.66 -23.62
N TYR A 389 -29.69 -10.33 -24.41
CA TYR A 389 -30.37 -11.57 -23.99
C TYR A 389 -29.36 -12.69 -23.62
N GLU A 390 -28.18 -12.73 -24.25
CA GLU A 390 -27.14 -13.68 -23.93
C GLU A 390 -26.79 -13.69 -22.44
N LYS A 391 -26.74 -12.51 -21.81
CA LYS A 391 -26.49 -12.40 -20.37
C LYS A 391 -27.73 -12.56 -19.51
N LEU A 392 -28.91 -12.30 -20.05
CA LEU A 392 -30.17 -12.44 -19.29
C LEU A 392 -30.42 -13.91 -18.87
N TYR A 393 -30.11 -14.88 -19.70
CA TYR A 393 -30.21 -16.31 -19.31
C TYR A 393 -29.43 -16.64 -18.06
N ARG A 394 -28.21 -16.12 -17.98
CA ARG A 394 -27.38 -16.29 -16.80
C ARG A 394 -27.93 -15.54 -15.58
N ILE A 395 -28.38 -14.32 -15.76
CA ILE A 395 -29.02 -13.52 -14.71
C ILE A 395 -30.26 -14.22 -14.18
N LYS A 396 -31.10 -14.80 -15.06
CA LYS A 396 -32.26 -15.58 -14.67
C LYS A 396 -31.88 -16.82 -13.85
N LEU A 397 -30.87 -17.58 -14.27
CA LEU A 397 -30.36 -18.73 -13.54
C LEU A 397 -29.86 -18.32 -12.15
N GLU A 398 -29.11 -17.23 -12.06
CA GLU A 398 -28.56 -16.70 -10.80
C GLU A 398 -29.69 -16.23 -9.86
N ALA A 399 -30.71 -15.56 -10.39
CA ALA A 399 -31.87 -15.10 -9.63
C ALA A 399 -32.72 -16.26 -9.09
N ASP A 400 -33.01 -17.26 -9.92
CA ASP A 400 -33.76 -18.43 -9.49
C ASP A 400 -33.02 -19.25 -8.42
N TYR A 401 -31.71 -19.34 -8.54
CA TYR A 401 -30.89 -20.02 -7.52
C TYR A 401 -30.86 -19.23 -6.20
N LEU A 402 -30.75 -17.90 -6.27
CA LEU A 402 -30.82 -17.04 -5.09
C LEU A 402 -32.18 -17.18 -4.40
N ALA A 403 -33.28 -17.16 -5.16
CA ALA A 403 -34.62 -17.37 -4.64
C ALA A 403 -34.75 -18.73 -3.95
N LYS A 404 -34.27 -19.81 -4.58
CA LYS A 404 -34.23 -21.15 -3.95
C LYS A 404 -33.48 -21.12 -2.62
N LEU A 405 -32.28 -20.56 -2.57
CA LEU A 405 -31.49 -20.50 -1.34
C LEU A 405 -32.20 -19.68 -0.25
N ALA A 406 -32.85 -18.58 -0.62
CA ALA A 406 -33.58 -17.73 0.32
C ALA A 406 -34.79 -18.48 0.92
N PHE A 407 -35.61 -19.14 0.07
CA PHE A 407 -36.75 -19.91 0.53
C PHE A 407 -36.32 -21.15 1.37
N ASP A 408 -35.31 -21.88 0.96
CA ASP A 408 -34.77 -23.02 1.72
C ASP A 408 -34.21 -22.58 3.09
N GLY A 409 -33.51 -21.43 3.11
CA GLY A 409 -33.01 -20.81 4.34
C GLY A 409 -34.15 -20.36 5.26
N ALA A 410 -35.20 -19.74 4.71
CA ALA A 410 -36.35 -19.30 5.47
C ALA A 410 -37.11 -20.50 6.09
N LYS A 411 -37.34 -21.58 5.34
CA LYS A 411 -37.96 -22.80 5.85
C LYS A 411 -37.16 -23.39 7.03
N ARG A 412 -35.85 -23.36 6.95
CA ARG A 412 -34.96 -23.83 8.05
C ARG A 412 -35.07 -22.95 9.28
N LEU A 413 -35.24 -21.62 9.12
CA LEU A 413 -35.25 -20.65 10.24
C LEU A 413 -36.64 -20.48 10.84
N TYR A 414 -37.69 -20.47 10.01
CA TYR A 414 -39.05 -20.10 10.40
C TYR A 414 -40.04 -21.28 10.33
N GLY A 415 -39.58 -22.47 9.86
CA GLY A 415 -40.41 -23.66 9.73
C GLY A 415 -41.03 -23.88 8.33
N ASP A 416 -41.51 -25.08 8.06
CA ASP A 416 -42.21 -25.46 6.80
C ASP A 416 -43.59 -26.02 7.15
N PRO A 417 -44.71 -25.44 6.67
CA PRO A 417 -44.77 -24.33 5.70
C PRO A 417 -44.44 -22.96 6.30
N LEU A 418 -43.91 -22.07 5.47
CA LEU A 418 -43.69 -20.67 5.82
C LEU A 418 -45.01 -19.95 6.03
N SER A 419 -45.08 -19.03 6.99
CA SER A 419 -46.18 -18.11 7.16
C SER A 419 -46.31 -17.15 5.96
N ASP A 420 -47.50 -16.62 5.71
CA ASP A 420 -47.71 -15.71 4.61
C ASP A 420 -46.92 -14.41 4.76
N GLU A 421 -46.79 -13.88 6.00
CA GLU A 421 -45.94 -12.74 6.31
C GLU A 421 -44.48 -12.95 5.89
N VAL A 422 -43.88 -14.11 6.16
CA VAL A 422 -42.52 -14.45 5.78
C VAL A 422 -42.40 -14.59 4.27
N LYS A 423 -43.39 -15.17 3.58
CA LYS A 423 -43.38 -15.29 2.13
C LYS A 423 -43.48 -13.92 1.44
N GLU A 424 -44.41 -13.07 1.89
CA GLU A 424 -44.53 -11.71 1.38
C GLU A 424 -43.23 -10.91 1.54
N ARG A 425 -42.57 -11.05 2.70
CA ARG A 425 -41.30 -10.39 2.94
C ARG A 425 -40.19 -10.90 2.04
N LEU A 426 -40.11 -12.20 1.78
CA LEU A 426 -39.14 -12.80 0.87
C LEU A 426 -39.28 -12.31 -0.55
N VAL A 427 -40.55 -12.19 -1.04
CA VAL A 427 -40.84 -11.67 -2.38
C VAL A 427 -40.41 -10.20 -2.52
N VAL A 428 -40.54 -9.39 -1.45
CA VAL A 428 -40.11 -7.99 -1.47
C VAL A 428 -38.60 -7.83 -1.47
N GLU A 429 -37.88 -8.76 -0.83
CA GLU A 429 -36.40 -8.67 -0.72
C GLU A 429 -35.68 -9.31 -1.93
N LEU A 430 -36.28 -10.23 -2.66
CA LEU A 430 -35.75 -10.87 -3.85
C LEU A 430 -36.05 -10.09 -5.12
#